data_aeb96680d38af5643e4c73412ab00b77
#
_entry.id   aeb96680d38af5643e4c73412ab00b77
#
_cell.length_a   1.000
_cell.length_b   1.000
_cell.length_c   1.000
_cell.angle_alpha   90.00
_cell.angle_beta   90.00
_cell.angle_gamma   90.00
#
_symmetry.space_group_name_H-M   'P 1'
#
loop_
_entity.id
_entity.type
_entity.pdbx_description
1 polymer ?
#
loop_
_entity_poly.entity_id
_entity_poly.type
_entity_poly.pdbx_seq_one_letter_code
_entity_poly.pdbx_strand_id
1 'polypeptide(L)'
;MKARFLLITFVLLQALLLASCGAGGRVGALQSESQSVDLADVEAVSVKIDFGAGDLRVTGGAEKLLEADFTFNVDKLEPAVTYKDGALVVAQPDRRGVPNFLGILNFRNEWDLHLYDEVPMDLTLDVGAGTSNLDLSGLALRRLNFKLGAGESAVDLSGDWERDLVANIDSGAANLTVLLPSNVGVRIIVDRGATLINASGLTKDENVYTNAAYGKSDVTLTLGLQTGIGWVNLEVEDSAAANEYSVTE
;
A
#
# COMPACT_ATOMS: atom_id res chain seq x y z
N MET A 1 -43.20 -14.99 49.62
CA MET A 1 -43.21 -15.09 48.15
C MET A 1 -42.53 -13.94 47.44
N LYS A 2 -42.56 -12.69 47.91
CA LYS A 2 -41.93 -11.54 47.23
C LYS A 2 -40.38 -11.52 47.20
N ALA A 3 -39.74 -12.08 48.24
CA ALA A 3 -38.25 -12.09 48.30
C ALA A 3 -37.57 -13.12 47.35
N ARG A 4 -38.24 -14.23 47.06
CA ARG A 4 -37.74 -15.23 46.12
C ARG A 4 -37.81 -14.77 44.65
N PHE A 5 -38.78 -13.97 44.33
CA PHE A 5 -38.92 -13.39 42.98
C PHE A 5 -37.85 -12.33 42.68
N LEU A 6 -37.44 -11.56 43.70
CA LEU A 6 -36.43 -10.52 43.56
C LEU A 6 -35.00 -11.13 43.33
N LEU A 7 -34.74 -12.28 43.96
CA LEU A 7 -33.46 -12.98 43.82
C LEU A 7 -33.30 -13.61 42.41
N ILE A 8 -34.40 -14.17 41.87
CA ILE A 8 -34.39 -14.79 40.54
C ILE A 8 -34.22 -13.75 39.44
N THR A 9 -34.85 -12.58 39.60
CA THR A 9 -34.68 -11.46 38.62
C THR A 9 -33.28 -10.86 38.67
N PHE A 10 -32.64 -10.81 39.83
CA PHE A 10 -31.27 -10.31 39.95
C PHE A 10 -30.23 -11.28 39.37
N VAL A 11 -30.41 -12.58 39.52
CA VAL A 11 -29.53 -13.62 38.94
C VAL A 11 -29.71 -13.69 37.41
N LEU A 12 -30.92 -13.51 36.89
CA LEU A 12 -31.19 -13.47 35.47
C LEU A 12 -30.62 -12.18 34.81
N LEU A 13 -30.63 -11.05 35.51
CA LEU A 13 -30.02 -9.82 35.04
C LEU A 13 -28.47 -9.89 35.01
N GLN A 14 -27.87 -10.58 35.97
CA GLN A 14 -26.41 -10.82 35.97
C GLN A 14 -25.97 -11.84 34.88
N ALA A 15 -26.82 -12.82 34.55
CA ALA A 15 -26.56 -13.75 33.46
C ALA A 15 -26.62 -13.07 32.08
N LEU A 16 -27.42 -12.03 31.94
CA LEU A 16 -27.49 -11.25 30.68
C LEU A 16 -26.27 -10.33 30.46
N LEU A 17 -25.57 -9.94 31.53
CA LEU A 17 -24.35 -9.13 31.47
C LEU A 17 -23.09 -9.93 31.08
N LEU A 18 -23.14 -11.26 31.18
CA LEU A 18 -22.04 -12.14 30.78
C LEU A 18 -22.13 -12.64 29.33
N ALA A 19 -23.25 -12.39 28.63
CA ALA A 19 -23.43 -12.78 27.24
C ALA A 19 -22.97 -11.70 26.23
N SER A 20 -22.42 -10.57 26.72
CA SER A 20 -21.85 -9.51 25.86
C SER A 20 -20.37 -9.71 25.55
N CYS A 21 -19.82 -10.90 25.75
CA CYS A 21 -18.45 -11.22 25.37
C CYS A 21 -18.40 -11.79 23.97
N GLY A 22 -18.02 -10.94 23.00
CA GLY A 22 -17.12 -11.38 21.96
C GLY A 22 -17.71 -11.69 20.60
N ALA A 23 -18.13 -10.68 19.87
CA ALA A 23 -17.99 -10.68 18.41
C ALA A 23 -16.77 -9.85 17.96
N GLY A 24 -15.80 -9.63 18.84
CA GLY A 24 -14.48 -9.10 18.51
C GLY A 24 -13.61 -10.23 17.96
N GLY A 25 -12.96 -10.05 16.81
CA GLY A 25 -11.94 -10.97 16.33
C GLY A 25 -10.93 -11.23 17.45
N ARG A 26 -10.71 -12.48 17.79
CA ARG A 26 -9.71 -12.86 18.79
C ARG A 26 -8.34 -12.77 18.13
N VAL A 27 -7.42 -12.07 18.77
CA VAL A 27 -5.99 -12.18 18.45
C VAL A 27 -5.57 -13.61 18.83
N GLY A 28 -5.13 -14.37 17.81
CA GLY A 28 -4.63 -15.74 17.95
C GLY A 28 -3.11 -15.78 18.09
N ALA A 29 -2.56 -16.97 17.88
CA ALA A 29 -1.12 -17.15 17.72
C ALA A 29 -0.66 -16.50 16.40
N LEU A 30 0.60 -16.07 16.35
CA LEU A 30 1.21 -15.58 15.14
C LEU A 30 1.30 -16.72 14.11
N GLN A 31 0.85 -16.45 12.91
CA GLN A 31 0.91 -17.35 11.75
C GLN A 31 1.81 -16.70 10.70
N SER A 32 2.60 -17.52 10.01
CA SER A 32 3.41 -17.07 8.87
C SER A 32 3.17 -18.03 7.71
N GLU A 33 2.97 -17.47 6.53
CA GLU A 33 2.69 -18.19 5.30
C GLU A 33 3.48 -17.59 4.15
N SER A 34 4.10 -18.43 3.30
CA SER A 34 4.78 -18.01 2.09
C SER A 34 4.02 -18.55 0.87
N GLN A 35 3.79 -17.71 -0.11
CA GLN A 35 3.13 -18.07 -1.36
C GLN A 35 3.94 -17.59 -2.55
N SER A 36 3.88 -18.29 -3.68
CA SER A 36 4.49 -17.83 -4.92
C SER A 36 3.60 -18.15 -6.12
N VAL A 37 3.70 -17.33 -7.17
CA VAL A 37 2.96 -17.44 -8.41
C VAL A 37 3.93 -17.36 -9.57
N ASP A 38 3.96 -18.38 -10.43
CA ASP A 38 4.78 -18.36 -11.63
C ASP A 38 4.16 -17.44 -12.70
N LEU A 39 4.99 -16.76 -13.48
CA LEU A 39 4.54 -15.98 -14.62
C LEU A 39 4.04 -16.92 -15.72
N ALA A 40 2.82 -16.68 -16.21
CA ALA A 40 2.34 -17.34 -17.42
C ALA A 40 2.94 -16.67 -18.67
N ASP A 41 2.77 -17.33 -19.84
CA ASP A 41 3.16 -16.75 -21.13
C ASP A 41 2.17 -15.65 -21.54
N VAL A 42 2.42 -14.44 -21.04
CA VAL A 42 1.61 -13.23 -21.27
C VAL A 42 2.52 -12.02 -21.54
N GLU A 43 2.06 -11.13 -22.42
CA GLU A 43 2.81 -9.92 -22.77
C GLU A 43 2.76 -8.82 -21.70
N ALA A 44 1.78 -8.87 -20.82
CA ALA A 44 1.59 -7.92 -19.74
C ALA A 44 0.72 -8.49 -18.63
N VAL A 45 0.88 -7.98 -17.41
CA VAL A 45 0.11 -8.41 -16.24
C VAL A 45 -0.67 -7.26 -15.61
N SER A 46 -1.77 -7.61 -14.97
CA SER A 46 -2.51 -6.72 -14.07
C SER A 46 -2.37 -7.25 -12.65
N VAL A 47 -1.81 -6.46 -11.76
CA VAL A 47 -1.62 -6.81 -10.35
C VAL A 47 -2.52 -5.94 -9.50
N LYS A 48 -3.34 -6.57 -8.67
CA LYS A 48 -4.16 -5.89 -7.68
C LYS A 48 -3.81 -6.38 -6.28
N ILE A 49 -3.44 -5.45 -5.40
CA ILE A 49 -3.18 -5.70 -3.98
C ILE A 49 -4.25 -4.95 -3.18
N ASP A 50 -5.04 -5.72 -2.40
CA ASP A 50 -6.13 -5.21 -1.58
C ASP A 50 -5.83 -5.51 -0.11
N PHE A 51 -5.17 -4.54 0.55
CA PHE A 51 -4.66 -4.64 1.91
C PHE A 51 -5.53 -3.85 2.89
N GLY A 52 -6.02 -4.50 3.91
CA GLY A 52 -6.91 -3.89 4.89
C GLY A 52 -6.21 -2.92 5.83
N ALA A 53 -5.35 -3.43 6.69
CA ALA A 53 -4.56 -2.64 7.62
C ALA A 53 -3.37 -3.43 8.17
N GLY A 54 -2.31 -2.72 8.60
CA GLY A 54 -1.06 -3.28 9.11
C GLY A 54 0.15 -2.68 8.39
N ASP A 55 1.16 -3.52 8.13
CA ASP A 55 2.39 -3.13 7.45
C ASP A 55 2.48 -3.84 6.10
N LEU A 56 2.57 -3.07 5.02
CA LEU A 56 2.69 -3.55 3.65
C LEU A 56 4.05 -3.15 3.08
N ARG A 57 4.78 -4.11 2.56
CA ARG A 57 5.96 -3.89 1.73
C ARG A 57 5.74 -4.46 0.34
N VAL A 58 6.10 -3.71 -0.69
CA VAL A 58 6.09 -4.16 -2.09
C VAL A 58 7.39 -3.74 -2.74
N THR A 59 8.09 -4.69 -3.34
CA THR A 59 9.37 -4.45 -4.06
C THR A 59 9.39 -5.20 -5.38
N GLY A 60 10.34 -4.88 -6.23
CA GLY A 60 10.69 -5.67 -7.41
C GLY A 60 11.67 -6.81 -7.10
N GLY A 61 12.21 -7.46 -8.14
CA GLY A 61 13.30 -8.41 -8.06
C GLY A 61 12.92 -9.87 -7.77
N ALA A 62 11.64 -10.24 -7.85
CA ALA A 62 11.23 -11.64 -7.73
C ALA A 62 11.65 -12.47 -8.97
N GLU A 63 11.97 -13.74 -8.78
CA GLU A 63 12.18 -14.69 -9.87
C GLU A 63 10.86 -15.15 -10.52
N LYS A 64 9.76 -15.06 -9.78
CA LYS A 64 8.41 -15.40 -10.20
C LYS A 64 7.55 -14.15 -10.33
N LEU A 65 6.35 -14.28 -10.89
CA LEU A 65 5.41 -13.15 -10.94
C LEU A 65 5.15 -12.55 -9.56
N LEU A 66 5.06 -13.40 -8.54
CA LEU A 66 4.92 -13.02 -7.14
C LEU A 66 5.69 -13.99 -6.25
N GLU A 67 6.44 -13.44 -5.30
CA GLU A 67 6.92 -14.12 -4.11
C GLU A 67 6.42 -13.32 -2.90
N ALA A 68 5.73 -13.96 -1.98
CA ALA A 68 5.01 -13.29 -0.91
C ALA A 68 5.18 -13.98 0.43
N ASP A 69 5.51 -13.20 1.45
CA ASP A 69 5.53 -13.63 2.85
C ASP A 69 4.47 -12.86 3.64
N PHE A 70 3.63 -13.59 4.32
CA PHE A 70 2.52 -13.07 5.11
C PHE A 70 2.71 -13.43 6.57
N THR A 71 2.52 -12.47 7.48
CA THR A 71 2.54 -12.68 8.93
C THR A 71 1.31 -12.04 9.55
N PHE A 72 0.44 -12.83 10.18
CA PHE A 72 -0.80 -12.34 10.78
C PHE A 72 -1.17 -13.13 12.04
N ASN A 73 -2.01 -12.55 12.91
CA ASN A 73 -2.48 -13.19 14.14
C ASN A 73 -4.01 -13.10 14.33
N VAL A 74 -4.72 -12.81 13.26
CA VAL A 74 -6.19 -12.83 13.22
C VAL A 74 -6.61 -13.63 11.99
N ASP A 75 -7.29 -14.76 12.17
CA ASP A 75 -7.65 -15.70 11.09
C ASP A 75 -8.40 -15.05 9.93
N LYS A 76 -9.20 -14.00 10.21
CA LYS A 76 -9.93 -13.26 9.17
C LYS A 76 -9.04 -12.40 8.27
N LEU A 77 -7.76 -12.27 8.61
CA LEU A 77 -6.78 -11.51 7.83
C LEU A 77 -5.90 -12.39 6.96
N GLU A 78 -6.16 -13.71 6.97
CA GLU A 78 -5.51 -14.65 6.05
C GLU A 78 -5.63 -14.14 4.61
N PRO A 79 -4.49 -13.95 3.91
CA PRO A 79 -4.48 -13.45 2.55
C PRO A 79 -4.94 -14.51 1.55
N ALA A 80 -5.59 -14.08 0.49
CA ALA A 80 -5.91 -14.92 -0.66
C ALA A 80 -5.16 -14.45 -1.89
N VAL A 81 -4.41 -15.34 -2.52
CA VAL A 81 -3.69 -15.08 -3.77
C VAL A 81 -4.39 -15.84 -4.90
N THR A 82 -4.74 -15.15 -5.96
CA THR A 82 -5.34 -15.74 -7.17
C THR A 82 -4.67 -15.20 -8.42
N TYR A 83 -4.38 -16.08 -9.37
CA TYR A 83 -3.81 -15.70 -10.67
C TYR A 83 -4.59 -16.39 -11.79
N LYS A 84 -5.06 -15.61 -12.74
CA LYS A 84 -5.79 -16.11 -13.89
C LYS A 84 -5.68 -15.13 -15.06
N ASP A 85 -5.38 -15.67 -16.24
CA ASP A 85 -5.39 -14.91 -17.52
C ASP A 85 -4.59 -13.58 -17.45
N GLY A 86 -3.40 -13.60 -16.82
CA GLY A 86 -2.56 -12.42 -16.64
C GLY A 86 -3.00 -11.47 -15.51
N ALA A 87 -4.05 -11.79 -14.77
CA ALA A 87 -4.52 -11.02 -13.63
C ALA A 87 -4.15 -11.69 -12.32
N LEU A 88 -3.29 -11.03 -11.53
CA LEU A 88 -2.90 -11.41 -10.18
C LEU A 88 -3.69 -10.56 -9.17
N VAL A 89 -4.29 -11.21 -8.19
CA VAL A 89 -4.97 -10.54 -7.07
C VAL A 89 -4.46 -11.11 -5.76
N VAL A 90 -3.94 -10.22 -4.90
CA VAL A 90 -3.57 -10.50 -3.52
C VAL A 90 -4.52 -9.69 -2.63
N ALA A 91 -5.39 -10.35 -1.89
CA ALA A 91 -6.46 -9.66 -1.18
C ALA A 91 -6.79 -10.30 0.17
N GLN A 92 -7.30 -9.49 1.08
CA GLN A 92 -7.99 -9.98 2.28
C GLN A 92 -9.47 -10.20 1.95
N PRO A 93 -9.95 -11.47 1.93
CA PRO A 93 -11.29 -11.79 1.40
C PRO A 93 -12.45 -11.21 2.22
N ASP A 94 -12.28 -10.98 3.51
CA ASP A 94 -13.36 -10.51 4.39
C ASP A 94 -12.96 -9.29 5.22
N ARG A 95 -13.06 -8.11 4.61
CA ARG A 95 -12.91 -6.83 5.34
C ARG A 95 -14.13 -6.51 6.22
N ARG A 96 -15.25 -7.19 6.05
CA ARG A 96 -16.46 -6.99 6.84
C ARG A 96 -16.34 -7.70 8.17
N GLY A 97 -16.28 -6.94 9.25
CA GLY A 97 -16.24 -7.48 10.61
C GLY A 97 -14.83 -7.66 11.19
N VAL A 98 -13.80 -7.07 10.59
CA VAL A 98 -12.58 -6.78 11.34
C VAL A 98 -12.96 -5.75 12.40
N PRO A 99 -12.82 -6.06 13.69
CA PRO A 99 -13.24 -5.15 14.75
C PRO A 99 -12.53 -3.82 14.62
N ASN A 100 -13.16 -2.73 15.06
CA ASN A 100 -12.55 -1.41 15.13
C ASN A 100 -11.12 -1.53 15.66
N PHE A 101 -10.11 -1.28 14.82
CA PHE A 101 -8.68 -1.39 15.14
C PHE A 101 -8.26 -0.69 16.41
N LEU A 102 -9.03 0.30 16.85
CA LEU A 102 -8.81 1.06 18.07
C LEU A 102 -8.92 0.26 19.39
N GLY A 103 -9.33 -1.01 19.31
CA GLY A 103 -9.51 -1.88 20.50
C GLY A 103 -8.69 -3.15 20.52
N ILE A 104 -7.92 -3.48 19.48
CA ILE A 104 -7.11 -4.70 19.42
C ILE A 104 -5.65 -4.35 19.76
N LEU A 105 -5.30 -4.50 21.03
CA LEU A 105 -3.89 -4.51 21.45
C LEU A 105 -3.23 -5.78 20.90
N ASN A 106 -2.05 -5.65 20.26
CA ASN A 106 -1.23 -6.73 19.68
C ASN A 106 -1.77 -7.34 18.37
N PHE A 107 -2.53 -6.60 17.59
CA PHE A 107 -2.84 -6.94 16.20
C PHE A 107 -1.55 -6.94 15.37
N ARG A 108 -1.37 -7.99 14.53
CA ARG A 108 -0.29 -8.10 13.59
C ARG A 108 -0.83 -8.54 12.23
N ASN A 109 -0.46 -7.81 11.19
CA ASN A 109 -0.74 -8.12 9.79
C ASN A 109 0.33 -7.46 8.93
N GLU A 110 1.27 -8.24 8.47
CA GLU A 110 2.45 -7.80 7.73
C GLU A 110 2.51 -8.59 6.42
N TRP A 111 2.61 -7.88 5.32
CA TRP A 111 2.78 -8.46 3.99
C TRP A 111 4.08 -7.96 3.38
N ASP A 112 4.94 -8.88 2.97
CA ASP A 112 6.15 -8.61 2.20
C ASP A 112 5.99 -9.27 0.83
N LEU A 113 5.85 -8.44 -0.21
CA LEU A 113 5.52 -8.86 -1.56
C LEU A 113 6.64 -8.45 -2.51
N HIS A 114 7.17 -9.43 -3.22
CA HIS A 114 8.16 -9.23 -4.28
C HIS A 114 7.51 -9.55 -5.62
N LEU A 115 7.59 -8.60 -6.56
CA LEU A 115 7.01 -8.72 -7.90
C LEU A 115 8.12 -8.90 -8.95
N TYR A 116 7.79 -9.62 -10.01
CA TYR A 116 8.66 -9.74 -11.17
C TYR A 116 8.73 -8.39 -11.91
N ASP A 117 9.93 -7.94 -12.24
CA ASP A 117 10.19 -6.58 -12.70
C ASP A 117 10.27 -6.43 -14.23
N GLU A 118 10.49 -7.52 -15.00
CA GLU A 118 10.68 -7.43 -16.44
C GLU A 118 9.37 -7.44 -17.28
N VAL A 119 8.22 -7.84 -16.69
CA VAL A 119 6.95 -7.89 -17.42
C VAL A 119 6.20 -6.56 -17.31
N PRO A 120 5.72 -5.98 -18.44
CA PRO A 120 4.88 -4.78 -18.39
C PRO A 120 3.68 -4.94 -17.45
N MET A 121 3.53 -4.03 -16.48
CA MET A 121 2.59 -4.19 -15.37
C MET A 121 1.66 -2.98 -15.20
N ASP A 122 0.38 -3.28 -14.98
CA ASP A 122 -0.59 -2.32 -14.43
C ASP A 122 -0.84 -2.68 -12.96
N LEU A 123 -0.36 -1.83 -12.02
CA LEU A 123 -0.42 -2.08 -10.58
C LEU A 123 -1.52 -1.26 -9.92
N THR A 124 -2.37 -1.91 -9.17
CA THR A 124 -3.40 -1.28 -8.32
C THR A 124 -3.20 -1.71 -6.87
N LEU A 125 -3.01 -0.74 -6.00
CA LEU A 125 -2.86 -0.91 -4.56
C LEU A 125 -4.02 -0.20 -3.85
N ASP A 126 -4.72 -0.92 -2.97
CA ASP A 126 -5.80 -0.38 -2.15
C ASP A 126 -5.48 -0.70 -0.68
N VAL A 127 -4.93 0.29 0.03
CA VAL A 127 -4.49 0.20 1.41
C VAL A 127 -5.47 0.94 2.31
N GLY A 128 -6.13 0.22 3.21
CA GLY A 128 -7.10 0.82 4.13
C GLY A 128 -6.45 1.68 5.19
N ALA A 129 -5.54 1.12 5.99
CA ALA A 129 -4.83 1.88 7.02
C ALA A 129 -3.49 1.21 7.40
N GLY A 130 -2.53 1.99 7.88
CA GLY A 130 -1.26 1.47 8.41
C GLY A 130 -0.03 2.09 7.76
N THR A 131 1.04 1.30 7.69
CA THR A 131 2.29 1.71 7.05
C THR A 131 2.46 0.97 5.73
N SER A 132 2.89 1.66 4.69
CA SER A 132 3.28 1.02 3.43
C SER A 132 4.61 1.53 2.92
N ASN A 133 5.46 0.59 2.49
CA ASN A 133 6.74 0.86 1.87
C ASN A 133 6.73 0.22 0.47
N LEU A 134 6.66 1.05 -0.54
CA LEU A 134 6.49 0.65 -1.93
C LEU A 134 7.74 1.05 -2.72
N ASP A 135 8.68 0.13 -2.88
CA ASP A 135 9.82 0.31 -3.78
C ASP A 135 9.42 -0.22 -5.17
N LEU A 136 9.04 0.71 -6.02
CA LEU A 136 8.54 0.44 -7.36
C LEU A 136 9.55 0.87 -8.45
N SER A 137 10.75 1.27 -8.05
CA SER A 137 11.78 1.88 -8.92
C SER A 137 12.27 0.95 -10.04
N GLY A 138 12.29 -0.37 -9.78
CA GLY A 138 12.73 -1.39 -10.76
C GLY A 138 11.62 -2.04 -11.56
N LEU A 139 10.35 -1.76 -11.28
CA LEU A 139 9.23 -2.44 -11.92
C LEU A 139 8.91 -1.86 -13.30
N ALA A 140 8.61 -2.72 -14.28
CA ALA A 140 8.19 -2.30 -15.62
C ALA A 140 6.73 -1.76 -15.65
N LEU A 141 6.43 -0.78 -14.78
CA LEU A 141 5.10 -0.21 -14.65
C LEU A 141 4.69 0.61 -15.87
N ARG A 142 3.46 0.41 -16.32
CA ARG A 142 2.77 1.25 -17.31
C ARG A 142 1.74 2.14 -16.62
N ARG A 143 1.12 1.62 -15.57
CA ARG A 143 0.07 2.30 -14.81
C ARG A 143 0.19 1.97 -13.33
N LEU A 144 0.06 2.98 -12.49
CA LEU A 144 -0.03 2.82 -11.04
C LEU A 144 -1.31 3.49 -10.55
N ASN A 145 -2.14 2.77 -9.80
CA ASN A 145 -3.23 3.33 -9.03
C ASN A 145 -3.04 2.95 -7.57
N PHE A 146 -2.76 3.93 -6.73
CA PHE A 146 -2.54 3.72 -5.31
C PHE A 146 -3.56 4.50 -4.49
N LYS A 147 -4.30 3.80 -3.64
CA LYS A 147 -5.23 4.38 -2.67
C LYS A 147 -4.79 4.08 -1.25
N LEU A 148 -4.67 5.12 -0.44
CA LEU A 148 -4.32 5.04 0.97
C LEU A 148 -5.42 5.72 1.80
N GLY A 149 -6.16 4.96 2.58
CA GLY A 149 -7.20 5.50 3.45
C GLY A 149 -6.62 6.36 4.56
N ALA A 150 -5.77 5.80 5.41
CA ALA A 150 -5.10 6.51 6.50
C ALA A 150 -3.75 5.87 6.86
N GLY A 151 -2.78 6.68 7.31
CA GLY A 151 -1.49 6.16 7.82
C GLY A 151 -0.28 6.85 7.22
N GLU A 152 0.77 6.07 7.00
CA GLU A 152 2.03 6.54 6.45
C GLU A 152 2.45 5.69 5.25
N SER A 153 2.93 6.34 4.20
CA SER A 153 3.42 5.63 3.02
C SER A 153 4.67 6.29 2.43
N ALA A 154 5.64 5.44 2.10
CA ALA A 154 6.74 5.79 1.23
C ALA A 154 6.55 5.09 -0.12
N VAL A 155 6.63 5.85 -1.21
CA VAL A 155 6.53 5.37 -2.58
C VAL A 155 7.79 5.78 -3.32
N ASP A 156 8.58 4.81 -3.71
CA ASP A 156 9.78 5.03 -4.50
C ASP A 156 9.48 4.78 -5.98
N LEU A 157 9.56 5.84 -6.77
CA LEU A 157 9.45 5.84 -8.22
C LEU A 157 10.75 6.32 -8.87
N SER A 158 11.86 6.35 -8.14
CA SER A 158 13.19 6.69 -8.66
C SER A 158 13.70 5.63 -9.66
N GLY A 159 14.94 5.75 -10.08
CA GLY A 159 15.59 4.80 -10.98
C GLY A 159 15.37 5.09 -12.47
N ASP A 160 15.69 4.12 -13.30
CA ASP A 160 15.72 4.25 -14.76
C ASP A 160 14.41 3.77 -15.39
N TRP A 161 13.72 4.68 -16.06
CA TRP A 161 12.45 4.40 -16.72
C TRP A 161 12.63 4.35 -18.24
N GLU A 162 12.25 3.22 -18.85
CA GLU A 162 12.31 3.00 -20.28
C GLU A 162 11.02 3.41 -21.04
N ARG A 163 9.96 3.73 -20.28
CA ARG A 163 8.63 4.04 -20.83
C ARG A 163 7.88 5.02 -19.94
N ASP A 164 6.90 5.68 -20.53
CA ASP A 164 6.00 6.56 -19.78
C ASP A 164 5.23 5.79 -18.70
N LEU A 165 5.09 6.43 -17.52
CA LEU A 165 4.23 5.99 -16.45
C LEU A 165 3.07 6.97 -16.26
N VAL A 166 1.86 6.44 -16.14
CA VAL A 166 0.71 7.17 -15.61
C VAL A 166 0.39 6.65 -14.21
N ALA A 167 0.61 7.49 -13.21
CA ALA A 167 0.36 7.16 -11.81
C ALA A 167 -0.75 8.03 -11.23
N ASN A 168 -1.61 7.43 -10.41
CA ASN A 168 -2.59 8.13 -9.61
C ASN A 168 -2.44 7.69 -8.15
N ILE A 169 -2.26 8.66 -7.25
CA ILE A 169 -2.20 8.44 -5.81
C ILE A 169 -3.35 9.22 -5.16
N ASP A 170 -4.20 8.51 -4.44
CA ASP A 170 -5.35 9.06 -3.73
C ASP A 170 -5.18 8.75 -2.23
N SER A 171 -5.00 9.77 -1.40
CA SER A 171 -4.82 9.60 0.04
C SER A 171 -5.87 10.36 0.85
N GLY A 172 -6.42 9.69 1.86
CA GLY A 172 -7.40 10.28 2.78
C GLY A 172 -6.75 11.09 3.90
N ALA A 173 -6.42 10.46 5.01
CA ALA A 173 -5.75 11.07 6.17
C ALA A 173 -4.36 10.44 6.36
N ALA A 174 -3.37 10.92 5.63
CA ALA A 174 -2.08 10.22 5.52
C ALA A 174 -0.87 11.15 5.41
N ASN A 175 0.27 10.61 5.82
CA ASN A 175 1.58 11.15 5.50
C ASN A 175 2.17 10.35 4.33
N LEU A 176 2.54 11.04 3.26
CA LEU A 176 3.02 10.43 2.03
C LEU A 176 4.39 11.01 1.65
N THR A 177 5.35 10.15 1.41
CA THR A 177 6.63 10.51 0.77
C THR A 177 6.70 9.84 -0.60
N VAL A 178 7.01 10.61 -1.64
CA VAL A 178 7.22 10.10 -3.00
C VAL A 178 8.62 10.50 -3.45
N LEU A 179 9.47 9.51 -3.67
CA LEU A 179 10.77 9.67 -4.30
C LEU A 179 10.62 9.55 -5.82
N LEU A 180 11.22 10.47 -6.55
CA LEU A 180 11.01 10.68 -7.98
C LEU A 180 12.35 10.63 -8.73
N PRO A 181 12.37 10.16 -9.98
CA PRO A 181 13.59 10.12 -10.78
C PRO A 181 14.06 11.53 -11.17
N SER A 182 15.37 11.69 -11.29
CA SER A 182 16.01 12.94 -11.75
C SER A 182 16.29 12.95 -13.25
N ASN A 183 16.44 11.76 -13.86
CA ASN A 183 16.90 11.54 -15.25
C ASN A 183 15.79 11.55 -16.30
N VAL A 184 14.54 11.33 -15.92
CA VAL A 184 13.36 11.37 -16.81
C VAL A 184 12.41 12.49 -16.43
N GLY A 185 11.54 12.90 -17.36
CA GLY A 185 10.57 13.98 -17.13
C GLY A 185 9.55 13.59 -16.06
N VAL A 186 9.35 14.43 -15.05
CA VAL A 186 8.31 14.26 -14.04
C VAL A 186 7.34 15.42 -14.10
N ARG A 187 6.04 15.11 -14.14
CA ARG A 187 4.94 16.06 -14.07
C ARG A 187 3.91 15.59 -13.06
N ILE A 188 3.68 16.36 -12.00
CA ILE A 188 2.74 16.06 -10.93
C ILE A 188 1.62 17.08 -10.96
N ILE A 189 0.38 16.62 -10.96
CA ILE A 189 -0.82 17.46 -10.86
C ILE A 189 -1.43 17.19 -9.49
N VAL A 190 -1.52 18.23 -8.66
CA VAL A 190 -1.98 18.09 -7.28
C VAL A 190 -3.38 18.66 -7.12
N ASP A 191 -4.30 17.81 -6.66
CA ASP A 191 -5.60 18.21 -6.11
C ASP A 191 -5.59 17.94 -4.60
N ARG A 192 -5.62 19.00 -3.79
CA ARG A 192 -5.40 18.90 -2.35
C ARG A 192 -6.56 19.44 -1.52
N GLY A 193 -6.83 18.75 -0.41
CA GLY A 193 -7.63 19.26 0.70
C GLY A 193 -6.80 20.14 1.66
N ALA A 194 -6.77 19.77 2.94
CA ALA A 194 -5.99 20.45 3.99
C ALA A 194 -4.60 19.82 4.19
N THR A 195 -3.89 19.56 3.08
CA THR A 195 -2.57 18.89 3.07
C THR A 195 -1.44 19.91 2.91
N LEU A 196 -0.38 19.74 3.67
CA LEU A 196 0.87 20.49 3.51
C LEU A 196 1.79 19.71 2.56
N ILE A 197 2.28 20.39 1.51
CA ILE A 197 3.16 19.79 0.52
C ILE A 197 4.53 20.43 0.62
N ASN A 198 5.55 19.61 0.86
CA ASN A 198 6.95 19.93 0.70
C ASN A 198 7.43 19.33 -0.62
N ALA A 199 8.14 20.10 -1.44
CA ALA A 199 8.62 19.63 -2.74
C ALA A 199 10.08 20.05 -2.92
N SER A 200 10.96 19.06 -3.03
CA SER A 200 12.41 19.25 -3.26
C SER A 200 12.78 18.82 -4.66
N GLY A 201 13.61 19.61 -5.35
CA GLY A 201 14.03 19.36 -6.73
C GLY A 201 12.94 19.59 -7.80
N LEU A 202 11.82 20.21 -7.42
CA LEU A 202 10.69 20.48 -8.30
C LEU A 202 10.42 21.97 -8.46
N THR A 203 10.06 22.38 -9.67
CA THR A 203 9.51 23.70 -9.96
C THR A 203 7.99 23.64 -9.91
N LYS A 204 7.37 24.59 -9.20
CA LYS A 204 5.92 24.69 -9.06
C LYS A 204 5.33 25.78 -9.94
N ASP A 205 4.27 25.43 -10.68
CA ASP A 205 3.40 26.37 -11.38
C ASP A 205 1.93 26.03 -11.06
N GLU A 206 1.23 26.92 -10.37
CA GLU A 206 -0.12 26.68 -9.82
C GLU A 206 -0.21 25.38 -9.01
N ASN A 207 -0.89 24.36 -9.55
CA ASN A 207 -1.04 23.03 -8.96
C ASN A 207 -0.20 21.96 -9.66
N VAL A 208 0.71 22.36 -10.54
CA VAL A 208 1.60 21.48 -11.29
C VAL A 208 3.03 21.60 -10.75
N TYR A 209 3.68 20.47 -10.56
CA TYR A 209 5.09 20.39 -10.18
C TYR A 209 5.84 19.62 -11.25
N THR A 210 7.03 20.10 -11.65
CA THR A 210 7.86 19.46 -12.68
C THR A 210 9.33 19.45 -12.25
N ASN A 211 10.06 18.39 -12.61
CA ASN A 211 11.51 18.34 -12.42
C ASN A 211 12.28 19.01 -13.57
N ALA A 212 13.59 19.07 -13.46
CA ALA A 212 14.45 19.72 -14.46
C ALA A 212 14.51 18.98 -15.80
N ALA A 213 14.18 17.68 -15.84
CA ALA A 213 14.18 16.84 -17.03
C ALA A 213 12.85 16.91 -17.81
N TYR A 214 11.78 17.46 -17.22
CA TYR A 214 10.48 17.57 -17.88
C TYR A 214 10.56 18.39 -19.18
N GLY A 215 10.02 17.79 -20.27
CA GLY A 215 10.06 18.38 -21.62
C GLY A 215 11.43 18.30 -22.32
N LYS A 216 12.42 17.60 -21.72
CA LYS A 216 13.74 17.36 -22.31
C LYS A 216 14.05 15.87 -22.45
N SER A 217 13.40 15.02 -21.66
CA SER A 217 13.48 13.56 -21.74
C SER A 217 12.39 13.02 -22.64
N ASP A 218 12.67 11.92 -23.34
CA ASP A 218 11.69 11.19 -24.18
C ASP A 218 10.68 10.44 -23.31
N VAL A 219 11.00 10.13 -22.04
CA VAL A 219 10.17 9.45 -21.08
C VAL A 219 9.61 10.43 -20.07
N THR A 220 8.32 10.29 -19.74
CA THR A 220 7.64 11.14 -18.76
C THR A 220 6.82 10.31 -17.75
N LEU A 221 7.05 10.58 -16.48
CA LEU A 221 6.18 10.14 -15.39
C LEU A 221 5.12 11.21 -15.13
N THR A 222 3.86 10.88 -15.35
CA THR A 222 2.73 11.77 -15.04
C THR A 222 2.01 11.25 -13.81
N LEU A 223 2.04 12.02 -12.72
CA LEU A 223 1.44 11.69 -11.44
C LEU A 223 0.25 12.61 -11.15
N GLY A 224 -0.95 12.04 -11.03
CA GLY A 224 -2.11 12.66 -10.39
C GLY A 224 -2.07 12.39 -8.89
N LEU A 225 -2.08 13.44 -8.06
CA LEU A 225 -2.03 13.34 -6.62
C LEU A 225 -3.26 14.00 -6.01
N GLN A 226 -4.15 13.19 -5.41
CA GLN A 226 -5.31 13.64 -4.65
C GLN A 226 -5.06 13.39 -3.17
N THR A 227 -5.18 14.43 -2.34
CA THR A 227 -4.87 14.32 -0.92
C THR A 227 -5.92 15.01 -0.05
N GLY A 228 -6.36 14.33 1.02
CA GLY A 228 -7.30 14.89 1.99
C GLY A 228 -6.61 15.73 3.05
N ILE A 229 -6.07 15.10 4.10
CA ILE A 229 -5.42 15.74 5.26
C ILE A 229 -4.09 15.06 5.53
N GLY A 230 -3.03 15.82 5.83
CA GLY A 230 -1.73 15.26 6.23
C GLY A 230 -0.55 16.02 5.66
N TRP A 231 0.54 15.30 5.43
CA TRP A 231 1.79 15.84 4.90
C TRP A 231 2.17 15.06 3.66
N VAL A 232 2.65 15.75 2.64
CA VAL A 232 3.21 15.14 1.44
C VAL A 232 4.60 15.68 1.20
N ASN A 233 5.58 14.78 1.11
CA ASN A 233 6.94 15.08 0.66
C ASN A 233 7.11 14.54 -0.75
N LEU A 234 7.46 15.42 -1.68
CA LEU A 234 7.84 15.09 -3.05
C LEU A 234 9.32 15.39 -3.20
N GLU A 235 10.14 14.37 -3.44
CA GLU A 235 11.59 14.48 -3.47
C GLU A 235 12.11 13.92 -4.78
N VAL A 236 12.89 14.72 -5.52
CA VAL A 236 13.64 14.22 -6.68
C VAL A 236 14.97 13.70 -6.16
N GLU A 237 15.33 12.44 -6.54
CA GLU A 237 16.62 11.87 -6.16
C GLU A 237 17.78 12.77 -6.57
N ASP A 238 18.80 12.87 -5.72
CA ASP A 238 20.01 13.60 -6.06
C ASP A 238 20.80 12.83 -7.11
N SER A 239 20.96 13.40 -8.30
CA SER A 239 21.75 12.80 -9.40
C SER A 239 23.23 12.53 -9.02
N ALA A 240 23.70 13.06 -7.89
CA ALA A 240 25.03 12.83 -7.34
C ALA A 240 25.13 11.52 -6.54
N ALA A 241 24.05 11.05 -5.90
CA ALA A 241 24.04 9.84 -5.10
C ALA A 241 23.97 8.56 -5.95
N ALA A 242 23.36 8.61 -7.12
CA ALA A 242 23.25 7.48 -8.05
C ALA A 242 24.62 7.03 -8.62
N ASN A 243 25.63 7.92 -8.64
CA ASN A 243 26.97 7.61 -9.14
C ASN A 243 27.92 7.00 -8.09
N GLU A 244 27.60 7.03 -6.80
CA GLU A 244 28.48 6.43 -5.76
C GLU A 244 28.26 4.93 -5.58
N TYR A 245 27.10 4.39 -5.96
CA TYR A 245 26.82 2.94 -5.86
C TYR A 245 27.33 2.11 -7.05
N SER A 246 27.71 2.73 -8.16
CA SER A 246 28.16 2.02 -9.37
C SER A 246 29.69 1.83 -9.49
N VAL A 247 30.52 2.21 -8.50
CA VAL A 247 32.00 2.19 -8.59
C VAL A 247 32.67 1.22 -7.60
N THR A 248 31.93 0.36 -6.93
CA THR A 248 32.52 -0.70 -6.09
C THR A 248 32.02 -2.09 -6.51
N GLU A 249 32.54 -2.60 -7.63
CA GLU A 249 32.74 -4.00 -7.94
C GLU A 249 34.20 -4.21 -8.41
#